data_c50d0adc7aa62e02b4b30b053071b7cc
#
_entry.id   c50d0adc7aa62e02b4b30b053071b7cc
#
_cell.length_a   1.000
_cell.length_b   1.000
_cell.length_c   1.000
_cell.angle_alpha   90.00
_cell.angle_beta   90.00
_cell.angle_gamma   90.00
#
_symmetry.space_group_name_H-M   'P 1'
#
loop_
_entity.id
_entity.type
_entity.pdbx_description
1 polymer ?
#
loop_
_entity_poly.entity_id
_entity_poly.type
_entity_poly.pdbx_seq_one_letter_code
_entity_poly.pdbx_strand_id
1 'polypeptide(L)'
;MNEIREQYETTQFIVVKYGDEQYGVDIKYVDNIVRMQRITRVPKVQSYIKGVINLRGEVIPVISLRLKMGLDEDVITKATRIIIIKLETNECIGVLVDEVKEVVTLENAMIEKVAYDSKDPRANFVSGVGKERDGLISLLDIPGTFAEKEA
;
A
#
# COMPACT_ATOMS: atom_id res chain seq x y z
N MET A 1 -0.71 10.41 -30.37
CA MET A 1 -1.89 10.79 -29.58
C MET A 1 -1.83 10.29 -28.16
N ASN A 2 -1.52 9.01 -27.98
CA ASN A 2 -1.42 8.44 -26.63
C ASN A 2 -0.31 9.07 -25.80
N GLU A 3 0.81 9.42 -26.43
CA GLU A 3 1.93 10.05 -25.75
C GLU A 3 1.58 11.42 -25.19
N ILE A 4 0.83 12.19 -25.96
CA ILE A 4 0.40 13.52 -25.53
C ILE A 4 -0.56 13.40 -24.35
N ARG A 5 -1.41 12.39 -24.39
CA ARG A 5 -2.35 12.12 -23.33
C ARG A 5 -1.64 11.79 -22.02
N GLU A 6 -0.65 10.90 -22.09
CA GLU A 6 0.13 10.51 -20.92
C GLU A 6 0.85 11.68 -20.29
N GLN A 7 1.35 12.61 -21.10
CA GLN A 7 2.06 13.79 -20.59
C GLN A 7 1.21 14.63 -19.65
N TYR A 8 -0.10 14.68 -19.89
CA TYR A 8 -0.98 15.54 -19.12
C TYR A 8 -1.87 14.78 -18.15
N GLU A 9 -1.79 13.47 -18.15
CA GLU A 9 -2.56 12.69 -17.21
C GLU A 9 -1.90 12.72 -15.84
N THR A 10 -2.72 12.73 -14.82
CA THR A 10 -2.27 12.71 -13.44
C THR A 10 -2.89 11.54 -12.72
N THR A 11 -2.26 11.14 -11.63
CA THR A 11 -2.76 10.10 -10.75
C THR A 11 -2.67 10.61 -9.32
N GLN A 12 -3.72 10.36 -8.54
CA GLN A 12 -3.72 10.73 -7.13
C GLN A 12 -3.30 9.55 -6.29
N PHE A 13 -2.45 9.83 -5.31
CA PHE A 13 -1.95 8.82 -4.39
C PHE A 13 -2.18 9.27 -2.96
N ILE A 14 -2.56 8.32 -2.13
CA ILE A 14 -2.57 8.55 -0.69
C ILE A 14 -1.16 8.24 -0.20
N VAL A 15 -0.54 9.23 0.43
CA VAL A 15 0.81 9.07 0.96
C VAL A 15 0.73 8.53 2.37
N VAL A 16 1.41 7.42 2.58
CA VAL A 16 1.49 6.76 3.89
C VAL A 16 2.95 6.66 4.30
N LYS A 17 3.17 6.44 5.57
CA LYS A 17 4.53 6.30 6.09
C LYS A 17 4.75 4.92 6.70
N TYR A 18 5.96 4.43 6.49
CA TYR A 18 6.54 3.30 7.21
C TYR A 18 7.87 3.81 7.73
N GLY A 19 7.92 4.13 9.02
CA GLY A 19 9.08 4.81 9.58
C GLY A 19 9.26 6.18 8.95
N ASP A 20 10.43 6.43 8.42
CA ASP A 20 10.75 7.69 7.74
C ASP A 20 10.47 7.64 6.24
N GLU A 21 10.14 6.49 5.72
CA GLU A 21 9.90 6.33 4.29
C GLU A 21 8.45 6.61 3.92
N GLN A 22 8.27 7.25 2.78
CA GLN A 22 6.96 7.55 2.26
C GLN A 22 6.60 6.61 1.11
N TYR A 23 5.38 6.12 1.14
CA TYR A 23 4.83 5.26 0.09
C TYR A 23 3.53 5.85 -0.41
N GLY A 24 3.24 5.61 -1.68
CA GLY A 24 2.01 6.09 -2.29
C GLY A 24 1.12 4.94 -2.70
N VAL A 25 -0.15 5.06 -2.36
CA VAL A 25 -1.18 4.09 -2.75
C VAL A 25 -2.12 4.79 -3.72
N ASP A 26 -2.24 4.26 -4.94
CA ASP A 26 -3.15 4.81 -5.94
C ASP A 26 -4.56 4.83 -5.37
N ILE A 27 -5.18 5.99 -5.38
CA ILE A 27 -6.47 6.20 -4.73
C ILE A 27 -7.57 5.31 -5.32
N LYS A 28 -7.41 4.89 -6.56
CA LYS A 28 -8.42 4.03 -7.21
C LYS A 28 -8.59 2.68 -6.53
N TYR A 29 -7.58 2.25 -5.77
CA TYR A 29 -7.67 0.97 -5.04
C TYR A 29 -8.16 1.15 -3.60
N VAL A 30 -8.28 2.37 -3.14
CA VAL A 30 -8.63 2.61 -1.73
C VAL A 30 -10.13 2.68 -1.57
N ASP A 31 -10.66 1.74 -0.81
CA ASP A 31 -12.08 1.72 -0.47
C ASP A 31 -12.36 2.62 0.73
N ASN A 32 -11.50 2.52 1.74
CA ASN A 32 -11.71 3.23 2.99
C ASN A 32 -10.42 3.28 3.79
N ILE A 33 -10.34 4.18 4.76
CA ILE A 33 -9.25 4.26 5.71
C ILE A 33 -9.88 4.26 7.08
N VAL A 34 -9.51 3.31 7.92
CA VAL A 34 -10.09 3.19 9.25
C VAL A 34 -9.02 3.22 10.32
N ARG A 35 -9.44 3.59 11.53
CA ARG A 35 -8.57 3.54 12.69
C ARG A 35 -8.31 2.11 13.08
N MET A 36 -7.28 1.91 13.89
CA MET A 36 -6.98 0.58 14.40
C MET A 36 -8.20 0.00 15.11
N GLN A 37 -8.44 -1.26 14.84
CA GLN A 37 -9.52 -2.03 15.42
C GLN A 37 -8.92 -3.33 15.94
N ARG A 38 -9.70 -4.04 16.73
CA ARG A 38 -9.27 -5.34 17.22
C ARG A 38 -9.08 -6.30 16.06
N ILE A 39 -7.89 -6.87 15.96
CA ILE A 39 -7.56 -7.86 14.94
C ILE A 39 -7.64 -9.24 15.59
N THR A 40 -8.46 -10.10 15.01
CA THR A 40 -8.58 -11.48 15.48
C THR A 40 -7.58 -12.33 14.73
N ARG A 41 -6.69 -12.97 15.45
CA ARG A 41 -5.66 -13.80 14.83
C ARG A 41 -6.26 -15.04 14.21
N VAL A 42 -5.66 -15.43 13.07
CA VAL A 42 -6.05 -16.65 12.37
C VAL A 42 -4.84 -17.59 12.40
N PRO A 43 -5.01 -18.83 12.82
CA PRO A 43 -3.87 -19.77 12.87
C PRO A 43 -3.47 -20.24 11.48
N LYS A 44 -2.21 -20.65 11.35
CA LYS A 44 -1.67 -21.31 10.16
C LYS A 44 -1.74 -20.47 8.88
N VAL A 45 -1.55 -19.16 9.02
CA VAL A 45 -1.41 -18.27 7.87
C VAL A 45 0.02 -17.73 7.81
N GLN A 46 0.37 -17.10 6.69
CA GLN A 46 1.68 -16.48 6.54
C GLN A 46 1.89 -15.43 7.64
N SER A 47 3.15 -15.22 8.00
CA SER A 47 3.49 -14.30 9.10
C SER A 47 3.03 -12.87 8.87
N TYR A 48 2.94 -12.44 7.61
CA TYR A 48 2.50 -11.08 7.30
C TYR A 48 1.00 -10.88 7.41
N ILE A 49 0.23 -11.95 7.56
CA ILE A 49 -1.22 -11.85 7.80
C ILE A 49 -1.43 -11.73 9.30
N LYS A 50 -1.83 -10.55 9.75
CA LYS A 50 -1.99 -10.27 11.18
C LYS A 50 -3.27 -10.87 11.75
N GLY A 51 -4.24 -11.12 10.91
CA GLY A 51 -5.52 -11.66 11.30
C GLY A 51 -6.64 -11.06 10.48
N VAL A 52 -7.81 -10.95 11.06
CA VAL A 52 -8.97 -10.38 10.39
C VAL A 52 -9.65 -9.35 11.28
N ILE A 53 -10.33 -8.42 10.63
CA ILE A 53 -11.23 -7.49 11.31
C ILE A 53 -12.63 -7.70 10.75
N ASN A 54 -13.62 -7.30 11.53
CA ASN A 54 -15.01 -7.29 11.06
C ASN A 54 -15.37 -5.83 10.81
N LEU A 55 -15.67 -5.50 9.57
CA LEU A 55 -16.03 -4.15 9.19
C LEU A 55 -17.37 -4.19 8.47
N ARG A 56 -18.39 -3.64 9.12
CA ARG A 56 -19.75 -3.59 8.56
C ARG A 56 -20.27 -4.96 8.13
N GLY A 57 -19.96 -5.97 8.93
CA GLY A 57 -20.43 -7.32 8.64
C GLY A 57 -19.55 -8.13 7.70
N GLU A 58 -18.49 -7.52 7.17
CA GLU A 58 -17.53 -8.23 6.33
C GLU A 58 -16.29 -8.57 7.13
N VAL A 59 -15.78 -9.78 6.90
CA VAL A 59 -14.51 -10.23 7.48
C VAL A 59 -13.41 -9.88 6.52
N ILE A 60 -12.50 -9.02 6.95
CA ILE A 60 -11.43 -8.49 6.10
C ILE A 60 -10.09 -8.91 6.66
N PRO A 61 -9.24 -9.61 5.87
CA PRO A 61 -7.89 -9.95 6.33
C PRO A 61 -7.04 -8.69 6.42
N VAL A 62 -6.20 -8.61 7.46
CA VAL A 62 -5.30 -7.49 7.69
C VAL A 62 -3.88 -7.95 7.48
N ILE A 63 -3.17 -7.25 6.63
CA ILE A 63 -1.83 -7.59 6.21
C ILE A 63 -0.84 -6.55 6.71
N SER A 64 0.30 -7.03 7.21
CA SER A 64 1.44 -6.18 7.51
C SER A 64 2.31 -6.11 6.27
N LEU A 65 2.31 -4.96 5.61
CA LEU A 65 3.17 -4.77 4.46
C LEU A 65 4.63 -4.75 4.88
N ARG A 66 4.93 -4.27 6.09
CA ARG A 66 6.28 -4.32 6.65
C ARG A 66 6.82 -5.74 6.64
N LEU A 67 6.06 -6.65 7.21
CA LEU A 67 6.47 -8.05 7.27
C LEU A 67 6.54 -8.69 5.89
N LYS A 68 5.61 -8.33 5.03
CA LYS A 68 5.61 -8.85 3.66
C LYS A 68 6.85 -8.41 2.90
N MET A 69 7.34 -7.21 3.17
CA MET A 69 8.58 -6.69 2.56
C MET A 69 9.84 -7.09 3.32
N GLY A 70 9.71 -7.89 4.37
CA GLY A 70 10.87 -8.30 5.16
C GLY A 70 11.41 -7.24 6.10
N LEU A 71 10.59 -6.27 6.45
CA LEU A 71 10.98 -5.21 7.38
C LEU A 71 10.56 -5.58 8.80
N ASP A 72 10.88 -4.70 9.75
CA ASP A 72 10.55 -4.92 11.15
C ASP A 72 9.05 -4.91 11.39
N GLU A 73 8.65 -5.53 12.50
CA GLU A 73 7.25 -5.60 12.92
C GLU A 73 6.62 -4.22 13.06
N ASP A 74 5.31 -4.15 12.81
CA ASP A 74 4.57 -2.92 13.02
C ASP A 74 4.54 -2.53 14.48
N VAL A 75 4.66 -1.24 14.75
CA VAL A 75 4.47 -0.69 16.08
C VAL A 75 3.20 0.13 16.06
N ILE A 76 2.21 -0.30 16.85
CA ILE A 76 0.91 0.35 16.86
C ILE A 76 0.97 1.62 17.69
N THR A 77 0.56 2.74 17.10
CA THR A 77 0.48 4.03 17.77
C THR A 77 -0.88 4.65 17.49
N LYS A 78 -1.09 5.85 18.02
CA LYS A 78 -2.34 6.58 17.74
C LYS A 78 -2.48 6.96 16.27
N ALA A 79 -1.36 7.04 15.55
CA ALA A 79 -1.35 7.41 14.15
C ALA A 79 -1.62 6.22 13.23
N THR A 80 -1.47 5.00 13.72
CA THR A 80 -1.65 3.78 12.91
C THR A 80 -3.04 3.73 12.30
N ARG A 81 -3.08 3.34 11.02
CA ARG A 81 -4.35 3.21 10.30
C ARG A 81 -4.36 1.89 9.53
N ILE A 82 -5.55 1.47 9.16
CA ILE A 82 -5.75 0.34 8.26
C ILE A 82 -6.35 0.91 6.98
N ILE A 83 -5.67 0.73 5.88
CA ILE A 83 -6.21 1.13 4.58
C ILE A 83 -6.92 -0.07 4.00
N ILE A 84 -8.20 0.09 3.72
CA ILE A 84 -8.99 -0.97 3.10
C ILE A 84 -8.79 -0.84 1.59
N ILE A 85 -8.16 -1.84 1.02
CA ILE A 85 -7.86 -1.93 -0.41
C ILE A 85 -8.89 -2.84 -1.04
N LYS A 86 -9.47 -2.39 -2.14
CA LYS A 86 -10.38 -3.22 -2.92
C LYS A 86 -9.64 -3.66 -4.18
N LEU A 87 -9.46 -4.95 -4.32
CA LEU A 87 -8.78 -5.53 -5.47
C LEU A 87 -9.73 -5.63 -6.66
N GLU A 88 -9.18 -5.87 -7.84
CA GLU A 88 -9.98 -5.99 -9.05
C GLU A 88 -10.96 -7.17 -8.98
N THR A 89 -10.65 -8.14 -8.15
CA THR A 89 -11.53 -9.29 -7.88
C THR A 89 -12.70 -8.93 -6.98
N ASN A 90 -12.78 -7.67 -6.51
CA ASN A 90 -13.74 -7.17 -5.52
C ASN A 90 -13.46 -7.65 -4.09
N GLU A 91 -12.38 -8.39 -3.88
CA GLU A 91 -11.96 -8.74 -2.53
C GLU A 91 -11.36 -7.52 -1.84
N CYS A 92 -11.63 -7.40 -0.54
CA CYS A 92 -11.05 -6.32 0.26
C CYS A 92 -10.00 -6.88 1.19
N ILE A 93 -8.92 -6.14 1.34
CA ILE A 93 -7.87 -6.45 2.31
C ILE A 93 -7.55 -5.16 3.08
N GLY A 94 -7.13 -5.33 4.31
CA GLY A 94 -6.68 -4.21 5.14
C GLY A 94 -5.17 -4.21 5.19
N VAL A 95 -4.58 -3.04 5.02
CA VAL A 95 -3.12 -2.88 5.07
C VAL A 95 -2.77 -1.93 6.20
N LEU A 96 -1.93 -2.39 7.11
CA LEU A 96 -1.45 -1.55 8.21
C LEU A 96 -0.46 -0.53 7.67
N VAL A 97 -0.63 0.72 8.10
CA VAL A 97 0.33 1.78 7.82
C VAL A 97 0.63 2.53 9.11
N ASP A 98 1.86 3.02 9.25
CA ASP A 98 2.26 3.74 10.44
C ASP A 98 1.47 5.04 10.58
N GLU A 99 1.22 5.68 9.46
CA GLU A 99 0.58 6.98 9.43
C GLU A 99 0.08 7.27 8.02
N VAL A 100 -1.05 7.94 7.91
CA VAL A 100 -1.54 8.48 6.63
C VAL A 100 -1.21 9.96 6.64
N LYS A 101 -0.54 10.42 5.60
CA LYS A 101 -0.05 11.78 5.54
C LYS A 101 -0.99 12.71 4.77
N GLU A 102 -1.16 12.46 3.49
CA GLU A 102 -1.96 13.34 2.62
C GLU A 102 -2.21 12.68 1.29
N VAL A 103 -3.04 13.32 0.48
CA VAL A 103 -3.25 12.92 -0.91
C VAL A 103 -2.43 13.86 -1.78
N VAL A 104 -1.66 13.29 -2.70
CA VAL A 104 -0.89 14.08 -3.66
C VAL A 104 -1.32 13.72 -5.07
N THR A 105 -1.16 14.68 -5.98
CA THR A 105 -1.44 14.47 -7.40
C THR A 105 -0.11 14.52 -8.13
N LEU A 106 0.22 13.44 -8.82
CA LEU A 106 1.47 13.37 -9.58
C LEU A 106 1.16 13.28 -11.07
N GLU A 107 1.98 13.97 -11.87
CA GLU A 107 1.91 13.84 -13.32
C GLU A 107 2.53 12.50 -13.70
N ASN A 108 1.81 11.71 -14.47
CA ASN A 108 2.27 10.36 -14.83
C ASN A 108 3.63 10.39 -15.55
N ALA A 109 3.85 11.41 -16.38
CA ALA A 109 5.10 11.55 -17.09
C ALA A 109 6.30 11.81 -16.17
N MET A 110 6.04 12.28 -14.96
CA MET A 110 7.10 12.60 -13.98
C MET A 110 7.38 11.45 -13.01
N ILE A 111 6.65 10.39 -13.13
CA ILE A 111 6.86 9.20 -12.29
C ILE A 111 8.01 8.40 -12.91
N GLU A 112 9.05 8.19 -12.14
CA GLU A 112 10.19 7.42 -12.60
C GLU A 112 10.02 5.96 -12.25
N LYS A 113 10.29 5.10 -13.21
CA LYS A 113 10.30 3.66 -12.94
C LYS A 113 11.59 3.35 -12.19
N VAL A 114 11.46 2.54 -11.16
CA VAL A 114 12.60 2.16 -10.34
C VAL A 114 12.96 0.72 -10.63
N ALA A 115 14.24 0.53 -10.96
CA ALA A 115 14.79 -0.80 -11.09
C ALA A 115 15.55 -1.10 -9.80
N TYR A 116 14.87 -1.63 -8.81
CA TYR A 116 15.54 -2.09 -7.60
C TYR A 116 16.40 -3.30 -7.92
N ASP A 117 17.52 -3.43 -7.21
CA ASP A 117 18.30 -4.65 -7.23
C ASP A 117 17.34 -5.79 -6.87
N SER A 118 17.45 -6.90 -7.60
CA SER A 118 16.58 -8.04 -7.39
C SER A 118 16.66 -8.59 -5.95
N LYS A 119 17.72 -8.23 -5.22
CA LYS A 119 17.90 -8.63 -3.83
C LYS A 119 17.18 -7.72 -2.84
N ASP A 120 16.74 -6.55 -3.30
CA ASP A 120 16.01 -5.63 -2.42
C ASP A 120 14.60 -6.17 -2.22
N PRO A 121 14.16 -6.36 -0.96
CA PRO A 121 12.82 -6.88 -0.70
C PRO A 121 11.71 -6.04 -1.32
N ARG A 122 11.95 -4.75 -1.54
CA ARG A 122 10.95 -3.85 -2.10
C ARG A 122 10.79 -3.98 -3.61
N ALA A 123 11.70 -4.70 -4.27
CA ALA A 123 11.70 -4.79 -5.74
C ALA A 123 10.37 -5.30 -6.31
N ASN A 124 9.67 -6.14 -5.58
CA ASN A 124 8.42 -6.73 -6.03
C ASN A 124 7.18 -5.93 -5.62
N PHE A 125 7.36 -4.84 -4.89
CA PHE A 125 6.24 -4.11 -4.31
C PHE A 125 6.12 -2.66 -4.80
N VAL A 126 7.17 -2.12 -5.40
CA VAL A 126 7.22 -0.72 -5.83
C VAL A 126 7.30 -0.67 -7.34
N SER A 127 6.39 0.09 -7.95
CA SER A 127 6.34 0.24 -9.41
C SER A 127 7.07 1.48 -9.92
N GLY A 128 7.25 2.46 -9.05
CA GLY A 128 7.89 3.70 -9.47
C GLY A 128 8.11 4.62 -8.29
N VAL A 129 8.70 5.78 -8.58
CA VAL A 129 8.98 6.79 -7.57
C VAL A 129 8.47 8.13 -8.06
N GLY A 130 7.73 8.81 -7.20
CA GLY A 130 7.31 10.18 -7.42
C GLY A 130 8.11 11.11 -6.54
N LYS A 131 8.22 12.36 -6.97
CA LYS A 131 8.87 13.41 -6.19
C LYS A 131 7.81 14.35 -5.67
N GLU A 132 7.93 14.67 -4.41
CA GLU A 132 7.06 15.61 -3.77
C GLU A 132 7.92 16.55 -2.95
N ARG A 133 7.34 17.67 -2.55
CA ARG A 133 8.02 18.70 -1.76
C ARG A 133 8.76 18.12 -0.56
N ASP A 134 8.19 17.10 0.08
CA ASP A 134 8.74 16.47 1.27
C ASP A 134 9.65 15.27 0.96
N GLY A 135 10.02 15.07 -0.28
CA GLY A 135 10.95 14.02 -0.65
C GLY A 135 10.37 13.03 -1.65
N LEU A 136 10.93 11.84 -1.64
CA LEU A 136 10.54 10.80 -2.59
C LEU A 136 9.40 9.95 -2.02
N ILE A 137 8.53 9.53 -2.92
CA ILE A 137 7.41 8.65 -2.58
C ILE A 137 7.55 7.41 -3.43
N SER A 138 7.68 6.25 -2.77
CA SER A 138 7.74 4.97 -3.46
C SER A 138 6.31 4.50 -3.75
N LEU A 139 5.98 4.36 -5.01
CA LEU A 139 4.61 4.03 -5.42
C LEU A 139 4.40 2.53 -5.39
N LEU A 140 3.43 2.09 -4.62
CA LEU A 140 3.14 0.67 -4.45
C LEU A 140 2.41 0.13 -5.68
N ASP A 141 2.85 -1.03 -6.12
CA ASP A 141 2.17 -1.79 -7.16
C ASP A 141 1.13 -2.68 -6.47
N ILE A 142 -0.09 -2.18 -6.36
CA ILE A 142 -1.14 -2.90 -5.63
C ILE A 142 -1.45 -4.25 -6.26
N PRO A 143 -1.70 -4.35 -7.58
CA PRO A 143 -1.94 -5.66 -8.17
C PRO A 143 -0.78 -6.63 -7.97
N GLY A 144 0.45 -6.16 -8.16
CA GLY A 144 1.63 -7.01 -8.01
C GLY A 144 1.88 -7.45 -6.57
N THR A 145 1.64 -6.52 -5.63
CA THR A 145 1.88 -6.79 -4.21
C THR A 145 0.92 -7.84 -3.67
N PHE A 146 -0.33 -7.78 -4.09
CA PHE A 146 -1.38 -8.63 -3.53
C PHE A 146 -1.89 -9.69 -4.50
N ALA A 147 -1.17 -9.91 -5.59
CA ALA A 147 -1.51 -10.99 -6.49
C ALA A 147 -1.40 -12.32 -5.77
N GLU A 148 -2.39 -13.16 -5.97
CA GLU A 148 -2.42 -14.49 -5.37
C GLU A 148 -1.49 -15.41 -6.17
N LYS A 149 -0.32 -15.66 -5.65
CA LYS A 149 0.66 -16.49 -6.35
C LYS A 149 0.92 -17.82 -5.68
N GLU A 150 0.75 -17.83 -4.39
CA GLU A 150 0.93 -19.07 -3.65
C GLU A 150 -0.41 -19.74 -3.46
N ALA A 151 -0.40 -20.96 -3.73
CA ALA A 151 -1.60 -21.75 -3.51
C ALA A 151 -1.56 -22.34 -2.12
#